data_c6379d39877178dc671010776703060c
#
_entry.id   c6379d39877178dc671010776703060c
#
_cell.length_a   1.000
_cell.length_b   1.000
_cell.length_c   1.000
_cell.angle_alpha   90.00
_cell.angle_beta   90.00
_cell.angle_gamma   90.00
#
_symmetry.space_group_name_H-M   'P 1'
#
loop_
_entity.id
_entity.type
_entity.pdbx_description
1 polymer ?
#
loop_
_entity_poly.entity_id
_entity_poly.type
_entity_poly.pdbx_seq_one_letter_code
_entity_poly.pdbx_strand_id
1 'polypeptide(L)'
;MKQIQKRMLLQTIIGFLMGQVCIFGTNAVGLAYFAAGYTEGGSIIPVGIAVFLGMFSSMSPEMSLSGVAAMVCLVLAGDLLEKRKVRISRFQSGVITAVSSAALWSVELYTIPHNEYTVLYVILSAVLLIACTVILGDGVHYILYSGHESDEHGAERIMEERLKNVSDAFYSISRSMLRESVYAPKINNFEMRKLLSGVNADACYECVERRNLGYKNYLNQSRLAVAGQIYEVGDIVKGLAADIPKLKEFTDEVERNILNALRLKRVVVENVFAYERSDGHLEITIDARTGHGRLVTAQEVAKVISEKTGRTIRPADESRKVLVKETSKFIFVEDNPLCAVTGIARVAKDGEEVSGDSFSCTSLPNGEMLIALSDGMGSGVSALEESENVLDLLEQMVEAGFSHVSAIRLINSLYMSRGSDDRYATADIVVLNLFHGDCSFLKNGASATYIVRGQHKGNVEKIEGQTLPVGIVGEIDSYIGKVDISDGDYVIMMTDGVSDCFEDNEEGVMVCIKECKKVNPQQIADYIIDEAIKYGGSKVSDDMSVIVVGIWDKK
;
A
#
# COMPACT_ATOMS: atom_id res chain seq x y z
N MET A 1 -4.60 25.94 2.33
CA MET A 1 -5.31 27.23 2.16
C MET A 1 -4.38 28.43 1.98
N LYS A 2 -3.38 28.68 2.84
CA LYS A 2 -2.42 29.82 2.68
C LYS A 2 -1.55 29.76 1.41
N GLN A 3 -1.16 28.58 0.95
CA GLN A 3 -0.27 28.39 -0.21
C GLN A 3 -0.99 28.65 -1.55
N ILE A 4 -2.22 28.16 -1.69
CA ILE A 4 -3.08 28.41 -2.87
C ILE A 4 -3.35 29.91 -3.03
N GLN A 5 -3.62 30.60 -1.93
CA GLN A 5 -3.79 32.06 -1.95
C GLN A 5 -2.51 32.81 -2.35
N LYS A 6 -1.34 32.31 -1.90
CA LYS A 6 -0.04 32.90 -2.24
C LYS A 6 0.29 32.73 -3.74
N ARG A 7 0.00 31.57 -4.32
CA ARG A 7 0.19 31.30 -5.76
C ARG A 7 -0.77 32.11 -6.61
N MET A 8 -2.03 32.18 -6.22
CA MET A 8 -3.03 32.99 -6.89
C MET A 8 -2.62 34.49 -6.88
N LEU A 9 -2.10 34.96 -5.75
CA LEU A 9 -1.56 36.33 -5.63
C LEU A 9 -0.35 36.54 -6.56
N LEU A 10 0.58 35.58 -6.59
CA LEU A 10 1.76 35.64 -7.45
C LEU A 10 1.39 35.67 -8.94
N GLN A 11 0.47 34.78 -9.37
CA GLN A 11 -0.05 34.80 -10.74
C GLN A 11 -0.72 36.12 -11.11
N THR A 12 -1.48 36.71 -10.19
CA THR A 12 -2.15 37.99 -10.37
C THR A 12 -1.14 39.12 -10.54
N ILE A 13 -0.09 39.16 -9.71
CA ILE A 13 0.99 40.15 -9.81
C ILE A 13 1.74 40.02 -11.13
N ILE A 14 2.13 38.82 -11.51
CA ILE A 14 2.82 38.57 -12.79
C ILE A 14 1.89 38.92 -13.96
N GLY A 15 0.61 38.57 -13.90
CA GLY A 15 -0.39 38.93 -14.91
C GLY A 15 -0.48 40.48 -15.11
N PHE A 16 -0.46 41.25 -14.02
CA PHE A 16 -0.41 42.68 -14.09
C PHE A 16 0.86 43.21 -14.76
N LEU A 17 2.03 42.69 -14.39
CA LEU A 17 3.31 43.06 -14.99
C LEU A 17 3.39 42.71 -16.47
N MET A 18 2.95 41.52 -16.84
CA MET A 18 2.88 41.10 -18.25
C MET A 18 1.87 41.93 -19.05
N GLY A 19 0.79 42.36 -18.40
CA GLY A 19 -0.18 43.32 -18.94
C GLY A 19 0.41 44.67 -19.29
N GLN A 20 1.50 45.11 -18.66
CA GLN A 20 2.17 46.36 -18.95
C GLN A 20 3.15 46.31 -20.15
N VAL A 21 3.53 45.10 -20.59
CA VAL A 21 4.50 44.93 -21.68
C VAL A 21 3.84 45.19 -23.01
N CYS A 22 4.16 46.30 -23.63
CA CYS A 22 3.68 46.70 -24.94
C CYS A 22 4.79 46.50 -26.00
N ILE A 23 4.54 45.67 -27.00
CA ILE A 23 5.47 45.36 -28.11
C ILE A 23 4.72 45.63 -29.43
N PHE A 24 5.32 46.41 -30.32
CA PHE A 24 4.70 46.82 -31.59
C PHE A 24 3.33 47.51 -31.42
N GLY A 25 3.14 48.25 -30.32
CA GLY A 25 1.86 48.91 -30.03
C GLY A 25 0.75 47.96 -29.54
N THR A 26 1.05 46.71 -29.32
CA THR A 26 0.10 45.68 -28.88
C THR A 26 0.55 45.00 -27.58
N ASN A 27 -0.38 44.44 -26.83
CA ASN A 27 -0.08 43.68 -25.61
C ASN A 27 -0.10 42.17 -25.87
N ALA A 28 0.73 41.70 -26.80
CA ALA A 28 0.83 40.30 -27.15
C ALA A 28 1.29 39.43 -25.97
N VAL A 29 2.16 39.93 -25.09
CA VAL A 29 2.74 39.20 -23.96
C VAL A 29 1.71 38.98 -22.85
N GLY A 30 0.93 40.01 -22.49
CA GLY A 30 -0.12 39.88 -21.48
C GLY A 30 -1.24 38.94 -21.91
N LEU A 31 -1.66 39.02 -23.16
CA LEU A 31 -2.65 38.09 -23.73
C LEU A 31 -2.12 36.66 -23.81
N ALA A 32 -0.84 36.50 -24.16
CA ALA A 32 -0.18 35.18 -24.18
C ALA A 32 -0.10 34.58 -22.78
N TYR A 33 0.21 35.38 -21.76
CA TYR A 33 0.22 34.90 -20.36
C TYR A 33 -1.16 34.45 -19.89
N PHE A 34 -2.21 35.20 -20.23
CA PHE A 34 -3.59 34.80 -19.96
C PHE A 34 -3.97 33.51 -20.67
N ALA A 35 -3.63 33.39 -21.96
CA ALA A 35 -3.92 32.19 -22.77
C ALA A 35 -3.19 30.94 -22.24
N ALA A 36 -1.94 31.09 -21.82
CA ALA A 36 -1.16 30.05 -21.16
C ALA A 36 -1.78 29.64 -19.80
N GLY A 37 -2.15 30.63 -18.97
CA GLY A 37 -2.82 30.41 -17.69
C GLY A 37 -4.16 29.67 -17.83
N TYR A 38 -4.92 29.98 -18.88
CA TYR A 38 -6.17 29.31 -19.19
C TYR A 38 -5.97 27.80 -19.47
N THR A 39 -4.95 27.44 -20.25
CA THR A 39 -4.68 26.02 -20.59
C THR A 39 -4.10 25.22 -19.43
N GLU A 40 -3.35 25.84 -18.54
CA GLU A 40 -2.73 25.19 -17.37
C GLU A 40 -3.66 25.14 -16.13
N GLY A 41 -4.88 25.64 -16.24
CA GLY A 41 -5.86 25.60 -15.13
C GLY A 41 -5.63 26.67 -14.05
N GLY A 42 -4.99 27.78 -14.40
CA GLY A 42 -4.78 28.93 -13.52
C GLY A 42 -6.09 29.66 -13.16
N SER A 43 -5.98 30.60 -12.22
CA SER A 43 -7.11 31.41 -11.74
C SER A 43 -7.57 32.43 -12.80
N ILE A 44 -8.48 32.06 -13.68
CA ILE A 44 -8.89 32.80 -14.88
C ILE A 44 -9.34 34.23 -14.55
N ILE A 45 -10.24 34.40 -13.57
CA ILE A 45 -10.84 35.72 -13.26
C ILE A 45 -9.80 36.70 -12.66
N PRO A 46 -9.06 36.37 -11.58
CA PRO A 46 -8.08 37.29 -11.01
C PRO A 46 -6.96 37.67 -11.98
N VAL A 47 -6.46 36.66 -12.75
CA VAL A 47 -5.40 36.88 -13.75
C VAL A 47 -5.91 37.73 -14.91
N GLY A 48 -7.12 37.49 -15.41
CA GLY A 48 -7.74 38.31 -16.47
C GLY A 48 -7.92 39.78 -16.05
N ILE A 49 -8.41 40.01 -14.83
CA ILE A 49 -8.53 41.38 -14.27
C ILE A 49 -7.15 42.03 -14.15
N ALA A 50 -6.14 41.32 -13.69
CA ALA A 50 -4.79 41.85 -13.51
C ALA A 50 -4.13 42.21 -14.85
N VAL A 51 -4.23 41.32 -15.86
CA VAL A 51 -3.76 41.59 -17.23
C VAL A 51 -4.47 42.81 -17.80
N PHE A 52 -5.79 42.94 -17.65
CA PHE A 52 -6.56 44.10 -18.09
C PHE A 52 -6.07 45.39 -17.44
N LEU A 53 -5.92 45.40 -16.12
CA LEU A 53 -5.42 46.59 -15.40
C LEU A 53 -3.99 46.98 -15.83
N GLY A 54 -3.13 45.98 -16.11
CA GLY A 54 -1.80 46.22 -16.68
C GLY A 54 -1.89 46.83 -18.07
N MET A 55 -2.74 46.32 -18.95
CA MET A 55 -2.99 46.85 -20.30
C MET A 55 -3.53 48.29 -20.23
N PHE A 56 -4.52 48.53 -19.36
CA PHE A 56 -5.14 49.85 -19.19
C PHE A 56 -4.16 50.93 -18.71
N SER A 57 -3.11 50.53 -17.97
CA SER A 57 -2.07 51.44 -17.50
C SER A 57 -1.04 51.80 -18.57
N SER A 58 -0.87 50.98 -19.61
CA SER A 58 0.20 51.11 -20.61
C SER A 58 -0.29 51.41 -22.02
N MET A 59 -1.58 51.30 -22.30
CA MET A 59 -2.18 51.46 -23.62
C MET A 59 -3.42 52.36 -23.60
N SER A 60 -3.95 52.71 -24.79
CA SER A 60 -5.22 53.42 -24.89
C SER A 60 -6.39 52.57 -24.36
N PRO A 61 -7.46 53.18 -23.82
CA PRO A 61 -8.63 52.46 -23.32
C PRO A 61 -9.27 51.52 -24.38
N GLU A 62 -9.27 51.94 -25.64
CA GLU A 62 -9.84 51.19 -26.77
C GLU A 62 -9.07 49.89 -27.02
N MET A 63 -7.74 49.98 -27.06
CA MET A 63 -6.86 48.79 -27.22
C MET A 63 -6.93 47.84 -26.02
N SER A 64 -7.09 48.38 -24.83
CA SER A 64 -7.26 47.55 -23.63
C SER A 64 -8.58 46.79 -23.64
N LEU A 65 -9.64 47.38 -24.17
CA LEU A 65 -10.96 46.75 -24.30
C LEU A 65 -10.96 45.67 -25.35
N SER A 66 -10.23 45.83 -26.47
CA SER A 66 -10.06 44.79 -27.48
C SER A 66 -9.32 43.57 -26.93
N GLY A 67 -8.34 43.78 -26.05
CA GLY A 67 -7.66 42.72 -25.33
C GLY A 67 -8.60 41.91 -24.41
N VAL A 68 -9.49 42.58 -23.69
CA VAL A 68 -10.53 41.91 -22.88
C VAL A 68 -11.46 41.06 -23.74
N ALA A 69 -11.88 41.63 -24.88
CA ALA A 69 -12.75 40.87 -25.80
C ALA A 69 -12.05 39.60 -26.35
N ALA A 70 -10.74 39.65 -26.64
CA ALA A 70 -9.96 38.51 -27.04
C ALA A 70 -9.87 37.46 -25.92
N MET A 71 -9.68 37.86 -24.66
CA MET A 71 -9.70 36.95 -23.50
C MET A 71 -11.07 36.27 -23.32
N VAL A 72 -12.16 37.03 -23.47
CA VAL A 72 -13.53 36.47 -23.41
C VAL A 72 -13.79 35.50 -24.57
N CYS A 73 -13.34 35.81 -25.78
CA CYS A 73 -13.43 34.88 -26.93
C CYS A 73 -12.71 33.56 -26.67
N LEU A 74 -11.52 33.59 -26.05
CA LEU A 74 -10.79 32.38 -25.68
C LEU A 74 -11.60 31.54 -24.68
N VAL A 75 -12.14 32.16 -23.62
CA VAL A 75 -12.93 31.45 -22.62
C VAL A 75 -14.20 30.83 -23.23
N LEU A 76 -14.91 31.56 -24.06
CA LEU A 76 -16.11 31.07 -24.74
C LEU A 76 -15.80 29.94 -25.72
N ALA A 77 -14.72 30.09 -26.52
CA ALA A 77 -14.26 29.03 -27.43
C ALA A 77 -13.85 27.78 -26.66
N GLY A 78 -13.17 27.98 -25.51
CA GLY A 78 -12.79 26.90 -24.61
C GLY A 78 -13.99 26.13 -24.08
N ASP A 79 -14.98 26.83 -23.59
CA ASP A 79 -16.22 26.25 -23.07
C ASP A 79 -16.99 25.45 -24.15
N LEU A 80 -17.01 25.98 -25.38
CA LEU A 80 -17.65 25.32 -26.51
C LEU A 80 -16.90 24.04 -26.95
N LEU A 81 -15.58 24.07 -26.97
CA LEU A 81 -14.74 22.91 -27.32
C LEU A 81 -14.75 21.87 -26.22
N GLU A 82 -14.76 22.29 -24.96
CA GLU A 82 -14.87 21.37 -23.80
C GLU A 82 -16.22 20.64 -23.81
N LYS A 83 -17.32 21.29 -24.17
CA LYS A 83 -18.63 20.64 -24.40
C LYS A 83 -18.57 19.57 -25.51
N ARG A 84 -17.68 19.74 -26.49
CA ARG A 84 -17.42 18.77 -27.57
C ARG A 84 -16.33 17.75 -27.21
N LYS A 85 -15.83 17.73 -25.98
CA LYS A 85 -14.76 16.84 -25.48
C LYS A 85 -13.40 17.07 -26.18
N VAL A 86 -13.18 18.22 -26.75
CA VAL A 86 -11.91 18.61 -27.36
C VAL A 86 -11.17 19.55 -26.41
N ARG A 87 -9.96 19.19 -26.02
CA ARG A 87 -9.11 20.01 -25.16
C ARG A 87 -8.30 20.98 -26.02
N ILE A 88 -8.23 22.21 -25.59
CA ILE A 88 -7.42 23.23 -26.25
C ILE A 88 -5.97 23.03 -25.82
N SER A 89 -5.06 22.81 -26.77
CA SER A 89 -3.63 22.86 -26.53
C SER A 89 -3.13 24.30 -26.36
N ARG A 90 -1.93 24.48 -25.78
CA ARG A 90 -1.29 25.81 -25.64
C ARG A 90 -1.18 26.54 -26.98
N PHE A 91 -0.82 25.83 -28.03
CA PHE A 91 -0.77 26.37 -29.38
C PHE A 91 -2.15 26.83 -29.87
N GLN A 92 -3.18 26.02 -29.69
CA GLN A 92 -4.55 26.37 -30.10
C GLN A 92 -5.10 27.58 -29.31
N SER A 93 -4.83 27.69 -28.03
CA SER A 93 -5.24 28.84 -27.22
C SER A 93 -4.54 30.11 -27.70
N GLY A 94 -3.26 30.01 -28.01
CA GLY A 94 -2.50 31.11 -28.63
C GLY A 94 -3.08 31.54 -29.97
N VAL A 95 -3.43 30.59 -30.85
CA VAL A 95 -4.07 30.86 -32.16
C VAL A 95 -5.44 31.53 -31.99
N ILE A 96 -6.29 31.00 -31.09
CA ILE A 96 -7.63 31.59 -30.85
C ILE A 96 -7.51 33.03 -30.36
N THR A 97 -6.61 33.28 -29.39
CA THR A 97 -6.41 34.62 -28.84
C THR A 97 -5.80 35.54 -29.89
N ALA A 98 -4.83 35.06 -30.70
CA ALA A 98 -4.20 35.86 -31.75
C ALA A 98 -5.18 36.24 -32.87
N VAL A 99 -6.01 35.31 -33.33
CA VAL A 99 -7.03 35.55 -34.36
C VAL A 99 -8.09 36.53 -33.80
N SER A 100 -8.55 36.32 -32.58
CA SER A 100 -9.54 37.21 -31.95
C SER A 100 -9.00 38.64 -31.77
N SER A 101 -7.76 38.82 -31.29
CA SER A 101 -7.14 40.11 -31.14
C SER A 101 -6.86 40.78 -32.50
N ALA A 102 -6.36 40.05 -33.50
CA ALA A 102 -6.10 40.60 -34.82
C ALA A 102 -7.39 41.02 -35.52
N ALA A 103 -8.50 40.28 -35.39
CA ALA A 103 -9.79 40.64 -35.91
C ALA A 103 -10.31 41.96 -35.29
N LEU A 104 -10.16 42.16 -33.99
CA LEU A 104 -10.57 43.38 -33.30
C LEU A 104 -9.68 44.57 -33.66
N TRP A 105 -8.37 44.39 -33.74
CA TRP A 105 -7.43 45.41 -34.21
C TRP A 105 -7.64 45.82 -35.66
N SER A 106 -8.07 44.90 -36.51
CA SER A 106 -8.39 45.24 -37.93
C SER A 106 -9.59 46.18 -38.05
N VAL A 107 -10.54 46.13 -37.10
CA VAL A 107 -11.67 47.08 -37.04
C VAL A 107 -11.20 48.46 -36.64
N GLU A 108 -10.30 48.58 -35.67
CA GLU A 108 -9.68 49.85 -35.25
C GLU A 108 -8.81 50.47 -36.36
N LEU A 109 -8.09 49.63 -37.09
CA LEU A 109 -7.29 50.03 -38.22
C LEU A 109 -8.12 50.68 -39.36
N TYR A 110 -9.41 50.33 -39.46
CA TYR A 110 -10.30 50.94 -40.47
C TYR A 110 -10.67 52.39 -40.13
N THR A 111 -10.47 52.81 -38.89
CA THR A 111 -10.83 54.14 -38.40
C THR A 111 -9.64 55.12 -38.32
N ILE A 112 -8.39 54.65 -38.45
CA ILE A 112 -7.16 55.48 -38.35
C ILE A 112 -6.43 55.54 -39.69
N PRO A 113 -5.81 56.67 -40.11
CA PRO A 113 -5.07 56.79 -41.36
C PRO A 113 -3.83 55.86 -41.36
N HIS A 114 -3.76 54.98 -42.37
CA HIS A 114 -2.82 53.89 -42.43
C HIS A 114 -1.42 54.28 -42.88
N ASN A 115 -0.41 53.76 -42.14
CA ASN A 115 0.97 53.65 -42.61
C ASN A 115 1.14 52.21 -43.18
N GLU A 116 1.92 52.02 -44.24
CA GLU A 116 2.12 50.71 -44.92
C GLU A 116 2.61 49.57 -43.99
N TYR A 117 3.17 49.92 -42.82
CA TYR A 117 3.70 48.98 -41.84
C TYR A 117 2.67 48.43 -40.83
N THR A 118 1.44 48.96 -40.80
CA THR A 118 0.45 48.63 -39.74
C THR A 118 -0.01 47.17 -39.84
N VAL A 119 -0.23 46.66 -41.06
CA VAL A 119 -0.60 45.26 -41.29
C VAL A 119 0.53 44.30 -40.88
N LEU A 120 1.78 44.68 -41.17
CA LEU A 120 2.95 43.88 -40.77
C LEU A 120 3.07 43.78 -39.27
N TYR A 121 2.80 44.86 -38.52
CA TYR A 121 2.83 44.85 -37.06
C TYR A 121 1.74 43.96 -36.45
N VAL A 122 0.54 43.90 -37.00
CA VAL A 122 -0.54 43.01 -36.56
C VAL A 122 -0.15 41.56 -36.78
N ILE A 123 0.42 41.24 -37.94
CA ILE A 123 0.88 39.87 -38.20
C ILE A 123 2.02 39.46 -37.26
N LEU A 124 2.99 40.34 -37.07
CA LEU A 124 4.14 40.10 -36.22
C LEU A 124 3.71 39.95 -34.75
N SER A 125 2.76 40.73 -34.28
CA SER A 125 2.21 40.63 -32.92
C SER A 125 1.40 39.32 -32.72
N ALA A 126 0.66 38.87 -33.74
CA ALA A 126 -0.06 37.60 -33.68
C ALA A 126 0.92 36.40 -33.59
N VAL A 127 1.99 36.41 -34.40
CA VAL A 127 3.05 35.37 -34.32
C VAL A 127 3.74 35.39 -32.95
N LEU A 128 4.08 36.59 -32.45
CA LEU A 128 4.68 36.78 -31.14
C LEU A 128 3.77 36.27 -30.02
N LEU A 129 2.46 36.51 -30.08
CA LEU A 129 1.47 36.03 -29.12
C LEU A 129 1.44 34.53 -29.07
N ILE A 130 1.39 33.85 -30.22
CA ILE A 130 1.39 32.37 -30.28
C ILE A 130 2.69 31.80 -29.69
N ALA A 131 3.85 32.33 -30.09
CA ALA A 131 5.14 31.90 -29.59
C ALA A 131 5.26 32.11 -28.06
N CYS A 132 4.88 33.28 -27.58
CA CYS A 132 4.87 33.59 -26.15
C CYS A 132 3.91 32.70 -25.35
N THR A 133 2.75 32.32 -25.91
CA THR A 133 1.80 31.42 -25.23
C THR A 133 2.42 30.05 -24.96
N VAL A 134 3.17 29.52 -25.92
CA VAL A 134 3.85 28.22 -25.77
C VAL A 134 4.99 28.34 -24.73
N ILE A 135 5.82 29.35 -24.83
CA ILE A 135 6.98 29.56 -23.95
C ILE A 135 6.54 29.88 -22.49
N LEU A 136 5.57 30.81 -22.33
CA LEU A 136 5.07 31.18 -21.02
C LEU A 136 4.26 30.06 -20.38
N GLY A 137 3.74 29.12 -21.15
CA GLY A 137 3.06 27.93 -20.64
C GLY A 137 3.91 27.12 -19.68
N ASP A 138 5.20 26.95 -19.96
CA ASP A 138 6.13 26.27 -19.05
C ASP A 138 6.39 27.07 -17.78
N GLY A 139 6.51 28.38 -17.89
CA GLY A 139 6.65 29.26 -16.72
C GLY A 139 5.39 29.28 -15.83
N VAL A 140 4.21 29.32 -16.44
CA VAL A 140 2.93 29.26 -15.70
C VAL A 140 2.76 27.89 -15.05
N HIS A 141 3.09 26.84 -15.76
CA HIS A 141 3.10 25.48 -15.22
C HIS A 141 4.02 25.37 -14.01
N TYR A 142 5.25 25.89 -14.12
CA TYR A 142 6.20 25.93 -13.01
C TYR A 142 5.63 26.70 -11.80
N ILE A 143 5.00 27.86 -11.98
CA ILE A 143 4.40 28.65 -10.88
C ILE A 143 3.23 27.91 -10.22
N LEU A 144 2.43 27.20 -11.02
CA LEU A 144 1.30 26.44 -10.50
C LEU A 144 1.71 25.17 -9.74
N TYR A 145 2.75 24.48 -10.21
CA TYR A 145 3.10 23.13 -9.76
C TYR A 145 4.46 22.99 -9.07
N SER A 146 5.41 23.93 -9.23
CA SER A 146 6.78 23.84 -8.68
C SER A 146 6.92 23.85 -7.16
N GLY A 147 5.86 24.11 -6.43
CA GLY A 147 5.90 24.05 -4.96
C GLY A 147 5.48 22.68 -4.39
N HIS A 148 5.17 21.69 -5.23
CA HIS A 148 4.86 20.35 -4.76
C HIS A 148 6.11 19.45 -4.71
N GLU A 149 7.03 19.60 -5.67
CA GLU A 149 8.21 18.73 -5.74
C GLU A 149 9.25 18.96 -4.63
N SER A 150 9.44 20.21 -4.18
CA SER A 150 10.49 20.50 -3.18
C SER A 150 10.08 20.26 -1.73
N ASP A 151 8.79 20.30 -1.41
CA ASP A 151 8.28 20.10 -0.04
C ASP A 151 7.96 18.62 0.24
N GLU A 152 7.59 17.80 -0.78
CA GLU A 152 7.31 16.37 -0.62
C GLU A 152 8.59 15.57 -0.41
N HIS A 153 9.61 15.74 -1.22
CA HIS A 153 10.91 15.09 -1.01
C HIS A 153 11.61 15.54 0.29
N GLY A 154 11.35 16.76 0.74
CA GLY A 154 11.81 17.23 2.04
C GLY A 154 11.07 16.55 3.20
N ALA A 155 9.77 16.38 3.07
CA ALA A 155 8.94 15.71 4.08
C ALA A 155 9.25 14.21 4.18
N GLU A 156 9.45 13.52 3.04
CA GLU A 156 9.84 12.11 2.98
C GLU A 156 11.21 11.87 3.61
N ARG A 157 12.22 12.67 3.28
CA ARG A 157 13.54 12.59 3.91
C ARG A 157 13.49 12.83 5.41
N ILE A 158 12.71 13.82 5.86
CA ILE A 158 12.54 14.09 7.30
C ILE A 158 11.82 12.91 7.96
N MET A 159 10.85 12.30 7.30
CA MET A 159 10.13 11.15 7.84
C MET A 159 11.01 9.90 7.89
N GLU A 160 11.78 9.63 6.84
CA GLU A 160 12.80 8.56 6.80
C GLU A 160 13.82 8.73 7.94
N GLU A 161 14.38 9.94 8.09
CA GLU A 161 15.36 10.25 9.14
C GLU A 161 14.75 10.10 10.54
N ARG A 162 13.50 10.55 10.75
CA ARG A 162 12.80 10.38 12.03
C ARG A 162 12.55 8.91 12.33
N LEU A 163 12.10 8.11 11.37
CA LEU A 163 11.88 6.68 11.56
C LEU A 163 13.20 5.94 11.84
N LYS A 164 14.28 6.28 11.15
CA LYS A 164 15.63 5.76 11.48
C LYS A 164 16.03 6.09 12.91
N ASN A 165 15.85 7.34 13.34
CA ASN A 165 16.17 7.76 14.70
C ASN A 165 15.34 7.02 15.75
N VAL A 166 14.06 6.76 15.47
CA VAL A 166 13.17 5.95 16.33
C VAL A 166 13.66 4.50 16.38
N SER A 167 14.02 3.90 15.25
CA SER A 167 14.60 2.56 15.18
C SER A 167 15.90 2.46 16.00
N ASP A 168 16.81 3.41 15.84
CA ASP A 168 18.08 3.47 16.59
C ASP A 168 17.85 3.63 18.11
N ALA A 169 16.80 4.35 18.51
CA ALA A 169 16.39 4.45 19.90
C ALA A 169 15.92 3.08 20.44
N PHE A 170 15.11 2.33 19.69
CA PHE A 170 14.69 0.98 20.07
C PHE A 170 15.89 0.02 20.20
N TYR A 171 16.83 0.04 19.26
CA TYR A 171 18.07 -0.76 19.38
C TYR A 171 18.91 -0.36 20.58
N SER A 172 18.95 0.93 20.93
CA SER A 172 19.68 1.40 22.10
C SER A 172 19.03 0.93 23.41
N ILE A 173 17.69 0.97 23.50
CA ILE A 173 16.93 0.47 24.65
C ILE A 173 17.14 -1.05 24.78
N SER A 174 17.00 -1.82 23.71
CA SER A 174 17.24 -3.27 23.69
C SER A 174 18.65 -3.60 24.19
N ARG A 175 19.68 -2.94 23.65
CA ARG A 175 21.07 -3.11 24.10
C ARG A 175 21.30 -2.71 25.56
N SER A 176 20.65 -1.67 26.03
CA SER A 176 20.72 -1.25 27.45
C SER A 176 20.15 -2.34 28.36
N MET A 177 18.98 -2.90 28.00
CA MET A 177 18.37 -4.00 28.76
C MET A 177 19.27 -5.25 28.80
N LEU A 178 19.96 -5.56 27.68
CA LEU A 178 20.92 -6.67 27.63
C LEU A 178 22.14 -6.40 28.51
N ARG A 179 22.66 -5.17 28.57
CA ARG A 179 23.83 -4.80 29.40
C ARG A 179 23.53 -4.84 30.89
N GLU A 180 22.36 -4.39 31.33
CA GLU A 180 21.96 -4.43 32.73
C GLU A 180 21.77 -5.85 33.27
N SER A 181 21.52 -6.85 32.42
CA SER A 181 21.44 -8.25 32.82
C SER A 181 22.76 -8.80 33.40
N VAL A 182 23.90 -8.19 33.02
CA VAL A 182 25.25 -8.55 33.53
C VAL A 182 25.52 -7.94 34.91
N TYR A 183 24.85 -6.84 35.26
CA TYR A 183 25.00 -6.14 36.52
C TYR A 183 23.73 -6.24 37.39
N ALA A 184 23.20 -7.46 37.58
CA ALA A 184 22.13 -7.64 38.59
C ALA A 184 22.62 -7.19 39.98
N PRO A 185 21.96 -6.26 40.67
CA PRO A 185 22.40 -5.83 41.97
C PRO A 185 22.43 -7.04 42.92
N LYS A 186 23.53 -7.22 43.62
CA LYS A 186 23.60 -8.18 44.72
C LYS A 186 22.55 -7.76 45.71
N ILE A 187 21.42 -8.44 45.75
CA ILE A 187 20.41 -8.24 46.81
C ILE A 187 21.13 -8.44 48.11
N ASN A 188 21.17 -7.38 48.92
CA ASN A 188 21.87 -7.38 50.19
C ASN A 188 21.21 -8.40 51.12
N ASN A 189 21.99 -9.19 51.86
CA ASN A 189 21.49 -10.21 52.77
C ASN A 189 20.45 -9.69 53.80
N PHE A 190 20.37 -8.39 53.98
CA PHE A 190 19.39 -7.73 54.84
C PHE A 190 18.00 -7.63 54.21
N GLU A 191 17.89 -7.31 52.93
CA GLU A 191 16.62 -7.28 52.17
C GLU A 191 16.08 -8.69 51.95
N MET A 192 16.95 -9.66 51.77
CA MET A 192 16.64 -11.07 51.69
C MET A 192 16.00 -11.60 52.99
N ARG A 193 16.56 -11.21 54.15
CA ARG A 193 15.99 -11.58 55.45
C ARG A 193 14.61 -10.95 55.69
N LYS A 194 14.36 -9.76 55.17
CA LYS A 194 13.07 -9.07 55.28
C LYS A 194 11.97 -9.72 54.43
N LEU A 195 12.33 -10.23 53.27
CA LEU A 195 11.42 -11.02 52.40
C LEU A 195 11.14 -12.42 52.98
N LEU A 196 12.09 -13.00 53.69
CA LEU A 196 11.99 -14.31 54.32
C LEU A 196 11.38 -14.31 55.71
N SER A 197 11.21 -13.15 56.38
CA SER A 197 10.59 -13.07 57.71
C SER A 197 9.11 -13.46 57.78
N GLY A 198 8.48 -13.75 56.62
CA GLY A 198 7.13 -14.31 56.53
C GLY A 198 7.06 -15.81 56.23
N VAL A 199 8.19 -16.52 56.11
CA VAL A 199 8.25 -17.95 55.81
C VAL A 199 8.96 -18.67 56.96
N ASN A 200 8.37 -19.77 57.44
CA ASN A 200 8.86 -20.58 58.59
C ASN A 200 10.37 -20.86 58.55
N ALA A 201 11.02 -20.74 59.70
CA ALA A 201 12.45 -20.68 59.92
C ALA A 201 13.25 -21.98 59.59
N ASP A 202 12.63 -23.03 59.13
CA ASP A 202 13.27 -24.32 58.82
C ASP A 202 13.58 -24.57 57.34
N ALA A 203 13.50 -23.55 56.49
CA ALA A 203 13.87 -23.70 55.09
C ALA A 203 15.40 -23.76 54.92
N CYS A 204 15.92 -24.91 54.53
CA CYS A 204 17.32 -25.16 54.21
C CYS A 204 17.92 -24.06 53.32
N TYR A 205 19.11 -23.55 53.72
CA TYR A 205 19.85 -22.51 52.97
C TYR A 205 20.02 -22.84 51.47
N GLU A 206 20.19 -24.12 51.14
CA GLU A 206 20.28 -24.63 49.79
C GLU A 206 18.98 -24.48 48.99
N CYS A 207 17.81 -24.59 49.63
CA CYS A 207 16.50 -24.37 48.99
C CYS A 207 16.26 -22.88 48.69
N VAL A 208 16.77 -21.98 49.54
CA VAL A 208 16.69 -20.53 49.34
C VAL A 208 17.60 -20.10 48.20
N GLU A 209 18.79 -20.68 48.13
CA GLU A 209 19.75 -20.39 47.05
C GLU A 209 19.24 -20.91 45.69
N ARG A 210 18.65 -22.11 45.65
CA ARG A 210 17.99 -22.64 44.41
C ARG A 210 16.79 -21.81 44.00
N ARG A 211 15.95 -21.35 44.91
CA ARG A 211 14.84 -20.42 44.58
C ARG A 211 15.35 -19.08 44.10
N ASN A 212 16.43 -18.55 44.67
CA ASN A 212 17.05 -17.31 44.21
C ASN A 212 17.66 -17.43 42.82
N LEU A 213 18.31 -18.55 42.51
CA LEU A 213 18.81 -18.85 41.19
C LEU A 213 17.64 -18.98 40.20
N GLY A 214 16.56 -19.65 40.58
CA GLY A 214 15.34 -19.76 39.74
C GLY A 214 14.73 -18.41 39.45
N TYR A 215 14.56 -17.55 40.50
CA TYR A 215 14.01 -16.20 40.33
C TYR A 215 14.93 -15.28 39.52
N LYS A 216 16.25 -15.36 39.70
CA LYS A 216 17.22 -14.64 38.86
C LYS A 216 17.20 -15.09 37.42
N ASN A 217 17.10 -16.40 37.16
CA ASN A 217 16.99 -16.93 35.81
C ASN A 217 15.68 -16.49 35.14
N TYR A 218 14.58 -16.49 35.90
CA TYR A 218 13.28 -16.01 35.41
C TYR A 218 13.32 -14.52 35.05
N LEU A 219 13.87 -13.65 35.93
CA LEU A 219 14.02 -12.21 35.64
C LEU A 219 14.95 -11.96 34.43
N ASN A 220 16.03 -12.74 34.29
CA ASN A 220 16.93 -12.61 33.15
C ASN A 220 16.26 -13.07 31.84
N GLN A 221 15.49 -14.18 31.87
CA GLN A 221 14.73 -14.65 30.73
C GLN A 221 13.66 -13.64 30.30
N SER A 222 12.91 -13.07 31.24
CA SER A 222 11.93 -12.01 30.95
C SER A 222 12.58 -10.77 30.33
N ARG A 223 13.75 -10.34 30.84
CA ARG A 223 14.50 -9.21 30.28
C ARG A 223 15.03 -9.50 28.89
N LEU A 224 15.54 -10.70 28.63
CA LEU A 224 15.99 -11.13 27.31
C LEU A 224 14.84 -11.14 26.31
N ALA A 225 13.67 -11.66 26.72
CA ALA A 225 12.47 -11.65 25.90
C ALA A 225 12.02 -10.23 25.55
N VAL A 226 11.93 -9.32 26.53
CA VAL A 226 11.56 -7.91 26.31
C VAL A 226 12.60 -7.18 25.45
N ALA A 227 13.89 -7.43 25.68
CA ALA A 227 14.95 -6.84 24.83
C ALA A 227 14.84 -7.32 23.38
N GLY A 228 14.54 -8.62 23.16
CA GLY A 228 14.27 -9.18 21.85
C GLY A 228 13.06 -8.51 21.16
N GLN A 229 11.95 -8.33 21.88
CA GLN A 229 10.75 -7.64 21.36
C GLN A 229 11.06 -6.20 20.93
N ILE A 230 11.80 -5.46 21.78
CA ILE A 230 12.19 -4.07 21.47
C ILE A 230 13.12 -4.03 20.25
N TYR A 231 14.02 -5.00 20.09
CA TYR A 231 14.89 -5.11 18.92
C TYR A 231 14.07 -5.33 17.65
N GLU A 232 13.12 -6.27 17.65
CA GLU A 232 12.24 -6.55 16.52
C GLU A 232 11.38 -5.34 16.11
N VAL A 233 10.87 -4.58 17.10
CA VAL A 233 10.16 -3.31 16.81
C VAL A 233 11.11 -2.32 16.11
N GLY A 234 12.37 -2.25 16.55
CA GLY A 234 13.39 -1.44 15.89
C GLY A 234 13.61 -1.85 14.42
N ASP A 235 13.70 -3.15 14.14
CA ASP A 235 13.87 -3.70 12.79
C ASP A 235 12.68 -3.37 11.87
N ILE A 236 11.46 -3.45 12.40
CA ILE A 236 10.23 -3.09 11.68
C ILE A 236 10.22 -1.62 11.30
N VAL A 237 10.48 -0.73 12.28
CA VAL A 237 10.54 0.71 12.03
C VAL A 237 11.62 1.05 11.00
N LYS A 238 12.76 0.34 11.02
CA LYS A 238 13.81 0.46 10.03
C LYS A 238 13.36 0.00 8.64
N GLY A 239 12.62 -1.10 8.56
CA GLY A 239 12.02 -1.59 7.31
C GLY A 239 11.09 -0.55 6.69
N LEU A 240 10.16 -0.01 7.48
CA LEU A 240 9.25 1.06 7.06
C LEU A 240 10.02 2.31 6.57
N ALA A 241 11.09 2.71 7.27
CA ALA A 241 11.93 3.82 6.84
C ALA A 241 12.64 3.54 5.50
N ALA A 242 13.04 2.30 5.24
CA ALA A 242 13.74 1.90 4.02
C ALA A 242 12.80 1.76 2.81
N ASP A 243 11.50 1.62 3.02
CA ASP A 243 10.50 1.50 1.96
C ASP A 243 10.00 2.85 1.45
N ILE A 244 10.06 3.91 2.28
CA ILE A 244 9.67 5.27 1.87
C ILE A 244 10.40 5.74 0.60
N PRO A 245 11.75 5.69 0.49
CA PRO A 245 12.46 6.15 -0.71
C PRO A 245 12.39 5.20 -1.91
N LYS A 246 11.82 4.00 -1.73
CA LYS A 246 11.62 3.03 -2.83
C LYS A 246 10.30 3.23 -3.57
N LEU A 247 9.43 4.10 -3.06
CA LEU A 247 8.23 4.51 -3.76
C LEU A 247 8.65 5.32 -4.99
N LYS A 248 8.67 4.66 -6.13
CA LYS A 248 9.00 5.31 -7.39
C LYS A 248 7.79 6.10 -7.85
N GLU A 249 7.86 7.43 -7.72
CA GLU A 249 6.82 8.30 -8.24
C GLU A 249 6.62 8.03 -9.74
N PHE A 250 5.39 7.81 -10.11
CA PHE A 250 5.03 7.77 -11.53
C PHE A 250 5.20 9.17 -12.11
N THR A 251 5.69 9.23 -13.34
CA THR A 251 5.91 10.50 -14.02
C THR A 251 4.63 11.33 -14.04
N ASP A 252 4.75 12.62 -13.76
CA ASP A 252 3.68 13.66 -13.88
C ASP A 252 2.82 13.51 -15.14
N GLU A 253 3.33 12.85 -16.17
CA GLU A 253 2.63 12.60 -17.42
C GLU A 253 1.51 11.56 -17.24
N VAL A 254 1.75 10.49 -16.47
CA VAL A 254 0.74 9.44 -16.23
C VAL A 254 -0.37 9.98 -15.34
N GLU A 255 -0.03 10.70 -14.28
CA GLU A 255 -1.00 11.33 -13.39
C GLU A 255 -1.86 12.35 -14.14
N ARG A 256 -1.25 13.18 -14.97
CA ARG A 256 -1.96 14.12 -15.86
C ARG A 256 -2.88 13.39 -16.84
N ASN A 257 -2.45 12.28 -17.42
CA ASN A 257 -3.26 11.48 -18.32
C ASN A 257 -4.48 10.88 -17.64
N ILE A 258 -4.30 10.35 -16.43
CA ILE A 258 -5.39 9.83 -15.59
C ILE A 258 -6.38 10.95 -15.24
N LEU A 259 -5.87 12.07 -14.72
CA LEU A 259 -6.65 13.23 -14.32
C LEU A 259 -7.48 13.78 -15.48
N ASN A 260 -6.89 13.86 -16.68
CA ASN A 260 -7.56 14.31 -17.88
C ASN A 260 -8.65 13.35 -18.35
N ALA A 261 -8.39 12.04 -18.29
CA ALA A 261 -9.35 11.03 -18.69
C ALA A 261 -10.55 10.98 -17.72
N LEU A 262 -10.33 11.14 -16.43
CA LEU A 262 -11.38 11.16 -15.41
C LEU A 262 -12.26 12.42 -15.52
N ARG A 263 -11.66 13.58 -15.80
CA ARG A 263 -12.42 14.83 -16.06
C ARG A 263 -13.37 14.68 -17.25
N LEU A 264 -12.97 13.98 -18.31
CA LEU A 264 -13.85 13.69 -19.45
C LEU A 264 -15.06 12.82 -19.07
N LYS A 265 -14.95 12.04 -18.01
CA LYS A 265 -16.04 11.24 -17.44
C LYS A 265 -16.90 12.02 -16.42
N ARG A 266 -16.66 13.33 -16.26
CA ARG A 266 -17.31 14.21 -15.26
C ARG A 266 -17.01 13.83 -13.81
N VAL A 267 -15.89 13.20 -13.56
CA VAL A 267 -15.32 13.02 -12.23
C VAL A 267 -14.49 14.25 -11.91
N VAL A 268 -14.80 14.94 -10.82
CA VAL A 268 -13.99 16.06 -10.33
C VAL A 268 -12.91 15.46 -9.45
N VAL A 269 -11.68 15.53 -9.91
CA VAL A 269 -10.50 15.02 -9.23
C VAL A 269 -9.72 16.19 -8.67
N GLU A 270 -9.42 16.16 -7.39
CA GLU A 270 -8.62 17.17 -6.69
C GLU A 270 -7.15 16.80 -6.71
N ASN A 271 -6.82 15.55 -6.34
CA ASN A 271 -5.46 15.03 -6.32
C ASN A 271 -5.41 13.62 -6.96
N VAL A 272 -4.29 13.30 -7.59
CA VAL A 272 -3.93 11.95 -8.05
C VAL A 272 -2.50 11.72 -7.61
N PHE A 273 -2.26 10.61 -6.94
CA PHE A 273 -0.93 10.14 -6.57
C PHE A 273 -0.79 8.72 -7.10
N ALA A 274 0.17 8.50 -7.98
CA ALA A 274 0.50 7.19 -8.51
C ALA A 274 1.93 6.85 -8.10
N TYR A 275 2.12 5.70 -7.48
CA TYR A 275 3.44 5.22 -7.10
C TYR A 275 3.57 3.72 -7.33
N GLU A 276 4.76 3.32 -7.67
CA GLU A 276 5.14 1.91 -7.82
C GLU A 276 5.85 1.47 -6.54
N ARG A 277 5.34 0.41 -5.92
CA ARG A 277 5.95 -0.19 -4.74
C ARG A 277 7.26 -0.88 -5.11
N SER A 278 8.08 -1.20 -4.11
CA SER A 278 9.36 -1.91 -4.31
C SER A 278 9.21 -3.29 -4.99
N ASP A 279 8.03 -3.87 -4.90
CA ASP A 279 7.65 -5.14 -5.53
C ASP A 279 7.10 -4.96 -6.97
N GLY A 280 7.09 -3.74 -7.51
CA GLY A 280 6.59 -3.44 -8.86
C GLY A 280 5.08 -3.23 -8.96
N HIS A 281 4.32 -3.37 -7.88
CA HIS A 281 2.89 -3.12 -7.82
C HIS A 281 2.57 -1.63 -7.96
N LEU A 282 1.66 -1.29 -8.86
CA LEU A 282 1.15 0.07 -9.01
C LEU A 282 0.00 0.33 -8.05
N GLU A 283 0.15 1.35 -7.24
CA GLU A 283 -0.91 1.87 -6.39
C GLU A 283 -1.24 3.31 -6.76
N ILE A 284 -2.52 3.65 -6.85
CA ILE A 284 -3.00 4.97 -7.25
C ILE A 284 -4.04 5.44 -6.24
N THR A 285 -3.75 6.53 -5.58
CA THR A 285 -4.68 7.22 -4.69
C THR A 285 -5.29 8.42 -5.40
N ILE A 286 -6.61 8.55 -5.34
CA ILE A 286 -7.34 9.64 -5.99
C ILE A 286 -8.30 10.27 -5.00
N ASP A 287 -8.19 11.59 -4.82
CA ASP A 287 -9.21 12.38 -4.13
C ASP A 287 -10.21 12.89 -5.16
N ALA A 288 -11.42 12.33 -5.13
CA ALA A 288 -12.41 12.58 -6.17
C ALA A 288 -13.83 12.69 -5.64
N ARG A 289 -14.67 13.36 -6.44
CA ARG A 289 -16.12 13.47 -6.23
C ARG A 289 -16.88 13.44 -7.55
N THR A 290 -18.17 13.14 -7.49
CA THR A 290 -19.02 13.22 -8.69
C THR A 290 -19.42 14.66 -8.99
N GLY A 291 -19.31 15.05 -10.29
CA GLY A 291 -19.95 16.26 -10.79
C GLY A 291 -21.40 15.99 -11.22
N HIS A 292 -22.33 16.84 -10.78
CA HIS A 292 -23.72 16.90 -11.26
C HIS A 292 -24.46 15.56 -11.41
N GLY A 293 -24.78 14.90 -10.30
CA GLY A 293 -25.92 13.97 -10.22
C GLY A 293 -25.80 12.61 -10.92
N ARG A 294 -24.65 12.26 -11.49
CA ARG A 294 -24.40 10.93 -12.04
C ARG A 294 -23.75 10.03 -11.00
N LEU A 295 -24.25 8.81 -10.88
CA LEU A 295 -23.61 7.77 -10.10
C LEU A 295 -22.41 7.26 -10.92
N VAL A 296 -21.19 7.36 -10.36
CA VAL A 296 -19.97 6.81 -10.93
C VAL A 296 -19.42 5.78 -9.95
N THR A 297 -19.17 4.58 -10.43
CA THR A 297 -18.59 3.51 -9.60
C THR A 297 -17.07 3.58 -9.60
N ALA A 298 -16.43 3.11 -8.53
CA ALA A 298 -14.98 2.97 -8.47
C ALA A 298 -14.46 2.05 -9.59
N GLN A 299 -15.25 1.04 -9.99
CA GLN A 299 -14.92 0.14 -11.10
C GLN A 299 -14.83 0.89 -12.45
N GLU A 300 -15.72 1.87 -12.70
CA GLU A 300 -15.64 2.70 -13.91
C GLU A 300 -14.40 3.59 -13.91
N VAL A 301 -13.98 4.05 -12.75
CA VAL A 301 -12.73 4.81 -12.56
C VAL A 301 -11.52 3.91 -12.80
N ALA A 302 -11.48 2.72 -12.18
CA ALA A 302 -10.42 1.73 -12.37
C ALA A 302 -10.21 1.37 -13.84
N LYS A 303 -11.31 1.20 -14.60
CA LYS A 303 -11.22 0.93 -16.04
C LYS A 303 -10.55 2.07 -16.83
N VAL A 304 -10.86 3.32 -16.47
CA VAL A 304 -10.20 4.48 -17.09
C VAL A 304 -8.71 4.53 -16.76
N ILE A 305 -8.37 4.22 -15.52
CA ILE A 305 -6.97 4.16 -15.08
C ILE A 305 -6.24 3.05 -15.83
N SER A 306 -6.82 1.85 -15.93
CA SER A 306 -6.26 0.72 -16.68
C SER A 306 -5.96 1.07 -18.14
N GLU A 307 -6.89 1.77 -18.81
CA GLU A 307 -6.72 2.24 -20.19
C GLU A 307 -5.55 3.25 -20.34
N LYS A 308 -5.19 3.97 -19.27
CA LYS A 308 -4.14 5.01 -19.31
C LYS A 308 -2.79 4.51 -18.84
N THR A 309 -2.76 3.55 -17.94
CA THR A 309 -1.51 2.95 -17.41
C THR A 309 -1.06 1.75 -18.24
N GLY A 310 -1.96 1.12 -18.99
CA GLY A 310 -1.71 -0.15 -19.70
C GLY A 310 -1.63 -1.35 -18.75
N ARG A 311 -1.99 -1.18 -17.46
CA ARG A 311 -2.01 -2.21 -16.42
C ARG A 311 -3.44 -2.49 -15.99
N THR A 312 -3.73 -3.69 -15.55
CA THR A 312 -5.07 -4.03 -15.03
C THR A 312 -5.20 -3.48 -13.61
N ILE A 313 -6.07 -2.49 -13.43
CA ILE A 313 -6.26 -1.82 -12.14
C ILE A 313 -7.66 -2.14 -11.58
N ARG A 314 -7.74 -2.38 -10.28
CA ARG A 314 -8.99 -2.56 -9.54
C ARG A 314 -9.07 -1.60 -8.35
N PRO A 315 -10.29 -1.26 -7.86
CA PRO A 315 -10.40 -0.59 -6.57
C PRO A 315 -9.86 -1.51 -5.45
N ALA A 316 -9.15 -0.95 -4.49
CA ALA A 316 -8.79 -1.68 -3.28
C ALA A 316 -10.05 -2.10 -2.51
N ASP A 317 -9.99 -3.22 -1.79
CA ASP A 317 -11.16 -3.80 -1.11
C ASP A 317 -11.71 -2.86 -0.03
N GLU A 318 -10.86 -2.09 0.62
CA GLU A 318 -11.20 -1.06 1.61
C GLU A 318 -11.75 0.24 0.98
N SER A 319 -11.61 0.41 -0.32
CA SER A 319 -12.04 1.61 -1.02
C SER A 319 -13.56 1.66 -1.18
N ARG A 320 -14.11 2.87 -1.13
CA ARG A 320 -15.54 3.07 -1.39
C ARG A 320 -15.90 2.61 -2.81
N LYS A 321 -17.01 1.92 -2.95
CA LYS A 321 -17.46 1.36 -4.24
C LYS A 321 -18.07 2.41 -5.19
N VAL A 322 -18.48 3.57 -4.67
CA VAL A 322 -19.21 4.60 -5.43
C VAL A 322 -18.71 5.99 -5.05
N LEU A 323 -18.51 6.83 -6.05
CA LEU A 323 -18.18 8.24 -5.86
C LEU A 323 -19.41 9.01 -5.40
N VAL A 324 -19.23 9.87 -4.40
CA VAL A 324 -20.28 10.72 -3.82
C VAL A 324 -20.05 12.20 -4.17
N LYS A 325 -20.97 13.08 -3.77
CA LYS A 325 -20.86 14.53 -4.02
C LYS A 325 -19.74 15.20 -3.24
N GLU A 326 -19.38 14.62 -2.09
CA GLU A 326 -18.27 15.09 -1.27
C GLU A 326 -16.97 14.46 -1.73
N THR A 327 -15.88 15.22 -1.70
CA THR A 327 -14.54 14.69 -2.03
C THR A 327 -14.18 13.58 -1.05
N SER A 328 -13.82 12.44 -1.59
CA SER A 328 -13.46 11.24 -0.84
C SER A 328 -12.22 10.62 -1.46
N LYS A 329 -11.43 9.97 -0.62
CA LYS A 329 -10.24 9.23 -1.01
C LYS A 329 -10.65 7.87 -1.59
N PHE A 330 -10.08 7.51 -2.74
CA PHE A 330 -10.19 6.21 -3.39
C PHE A 330 -8.81 5.66 -3.64
N ILE A 331 -8.63 4.39 -3.33
CA ILE A 331 -7.38 3.67 -3.54
C ILE A 331 -7.62 2.63 -4.63
N PHE A 332 -6.73 2.60 -5.61
CA PHE A 332 -6.72 1.67 -6.72
C PHE A 332 -5.40 0.93 -6.72
N VAL A 333 -5.45 -0.38 -6.92
CA VAL A 333 -4.27 -1.24 -6.92
C VAL A 333 -4.22 -2.04 -8.22
N GLU A 334 -3.03 -2.39 -8.64
CA GLU A 334 -2.85 -3.31 -9.76
C GLU A 334 -3.46 -4.67 -9.40
N ASP A 335 -4.18 -5.27 -10.33
CA ASP A 335 -4.84 -6.55 -10.10
C ASP A 335 -3.85 -7.70 -10.27
N ASN A 336 -3.97 -8.70 -9.45
CA ASN A 336 -3.12 -9.88 -9.50
C ASN A 336 -3.42 -10.71 -10.77
N PRO A 337 -2.40 -11.20 -11.48
CA PRO A 337 -2.61 -12.12 -12.60
C PRO A 337 -3.15 -13.49 -12.15
N LEU A 338 -2.83 -13.90 -10.92
CA LEU A 338 -3.30 -15.14 -10.33
C LEU A 338 -4.44 -14.90 -9.34
N CYS A 339 -5.26 -15.91 -9.14
CA CYS A 339 -6.24 -16.00 -8.08
C CYS A 339 -6.10 -17.32 -7.33
N ALA A 340 -6.44 -17.33 -6.05
CA ALA A 340 -6.41 -18.49 -5.19
C ALA A 340 -7.81 -18.80 -4.66
N VAL A 341 -8.14 -20.09 -4.55
CA VAL A 341 -9.38 -20.58 -3.96
C VAL A 341 -9.02 -21.62 -2.91
N THR A 342 -9.59 -21.48 -1.72
CA THR A 342 -9.34 -22.36 -0.58
C THR A 342 -10.44 -23.40 -0.41
N GLY A 343 -10.07 -24.60 0.00
CA GLY A 343 -10.94 -25.64 0.52
C GLY A 343 -10.42 -26.09 1.87
N ILE A 344 -11.30 -26.26 2.84
CA ILE A 344 -10.93 -26.58 4.23
C ILE A 344 -11.80 -27.72 4.72
N ALA A 345 -11.16 -28.73 5.29
CA ALA A 345 -11.82 -29.83 5.98
C ALA A 345 -11.22 -30.00 7.37
N ARG A 346 -12.06 -30.25 8.36
CA ARG A 346 -11.66 -30.35 9.77
C ARG A 346 -12.55 -31.35 10.52
N VAL A 347 -11.92 -32.15 11.38
CA VAL A 347 -12.59 -33.11 12.25
C VAL A 347 -11.95 -33.08 13.63
N ALA A 348 -12.77 -32.95 14.67
CA ALA A 348 -12.30 -33.00 16.04
C ALA A 348 -11.99 -34.43 16.48
N LYS A 349 -11.07 -34.57 17.43
CA LYS A 349 -10.72 -35.80 18.10
C LYS A 349 -11.94 -36.50 18.74
N ASP A 350 -11.98 -37.81 18.65
CA ASP A 350 -13.08 -38.57 19.25
C ASP A 350 -13.24 -38.31 20.75
N GLY A 351 -14.44 -37.84 21.13
CA GLY A 351 -14.80 -37.47 22.49
C GLY A 351 -14.68 -36.00 22.82
N GLU A 352 -14.14 -35.16 21.89
CA GLU A 352 -14.12 -33.72 22.01
C GLU A 352 -15.25 -33.09 21.18
N GLU A 353 -15.83 -31.99 21.66
CA GLU A 353 -16.87 -31.24 20.93
C GLU A 353 -16.25 -30.26 19.94
N VAL A 354 -15.00 -29.87 20.17
CA VAL A 354 -14.29 -28.82 19.41
C VAL A 354 -12.86 -29.27 19.14
N SER A 355 -12.37 -29.03 17.94
CA SER A 355 -10.97 -29.28 17.56
C SER A 355 -10.05 -28.19 18.14
N GLY A 356 -8.87 -28.59 18.59
CA GLY A 356 -7.81 -27.67 19.04
C GLY A 356 -7.06 -26.96 17.92
N ASP A 357 -7.23 -27.44 16.67
CA ASP A 357 -6.64 -26.78 15.50
C ASP A 357 -7.36 -25.46 15.17
N SER A 358 -6.62 -24.50 14.67
CA SER A 358 -7.17 -23.26 14.10
C SER A 358 -6.51 -22.92 12.78
N PHE A 359 -7.21 -22.18 11.94
CA PHE A 359 -6.69 -21.76 10.64
C PHE A 359 -7.11 -20.33 10.30
N SER A 360 -6.33 -19.71 9.43
CA SER A 360 -6.59 -18.39 8.87
C SER A 360 -6.31 -18.37 7.37
N CYS A 361 -7.15 -17.63 6.64
CA CYS A 361 -6.99 -17.39 5.21
C CYS A 361 -7.34 -15.93 4.92
N THR A 362 -6.36 -15.03 4.89
CA THR A 362 -6.55 -13.59 4.80
C THR A 362 -5.87 -13.02 3.57
N SER A 363 -6.61 -12.21 2.79
CA SER A 363 -6.04 -11.44 1.67
C SER A 363 -5.38 -10.16 2.21
N LEU A 364 -4.13 -9.95 1.86
CA LEU A 364 -3.35 -8.79 2.29
C LEU A 364 -3.46 -7.63 1.28
N PRO A 365 -3.32 -6.38 1.72
CA PRO A 365 -3.43 -5.20 0.85
C PRO A 365 -2.42 -5.16 -0.30
N ASN A 366 -1.28 -5.84 -0.14
CA ASN A 366 -0.20 -5.93 -1.13
C ASN A 366 -0.42 -6.97 -2.24
N GLY A 367 -1.61 -7.58 -2.32
CA GLY A 367 -1.93 -8.61 -3.31
C GLY A 367 -1.42 -10.01 -2.93
N GLU A 368 -0.92 -10.17 -1.72
CA GLU A 368 -0.58 -11.46 -1.14
C GLU A 368 -1.78 -12.10 -0.45
N MET A 369 -1.72 -13.40 -0.25
CA MET A 369 -2.67 -14.16 0.56
C MET A 369 -1.91 -14.91 1.64
N LEU A 370 -2.25 -14.63 2.89
CA LEU A 370 -1.76 -15.35 4.06
C LEU A 370 -2.65 -16.54 4.33
N ILE A 371 -2.07 -17.73 4.42
CA ILE A 371 -2.73 -18.95 4.88
C ILE A 371 -1.93 -19.42 6.08
N ALA A 372 -2.60 -19.65 7.20
CA ALA A 372 -1.95 -20.13 8.41
C ALA A 372 -2.77 -21.26 9.03
N LEU A 373 -2.06 -22.27 9.56
CA LEU A 373 -2.59 -23.39 10.29
C LEU A 373 -1.82 -23.50 11.60
N SER A 374 -2.52 -23.67 12.70
CA SER A 374 -1.95 -23.79 14.03
C SER A 374 -2.67 -24.91 14.78
N ASP A 375 -1.89 -25.80 15.38
CA ASP A 375 -2.34 -26.80 16.32
C ASP A 375 -1.94 -26.39 17.73
N GLY A 376 -2.92 -26.31 18.62
CA GLY A 376 -2.72 -25.95 20.03
C GLY A 376 -2.36 -27.16 20.88
N MET A 377 -1.51 -26.97 21.88
CA MET A 377 -1.11 -28.06 22.78
C MET A 377 -2.30 -28.69 23.49
N GLY A 378 -2.50 -30.00 23.30
CA GLY A 378 -3.56 -30.79 23.96
C GLY A 378 -4.77 -31.04 23.06
N SER A 379 -5.98 -30.91 23.61
CA SER A 379 -7.22 -31.09 22.83
C SER A 379 -8.36 -30.25 23.42
N GLY A 380 -9.42 -30.03 22.63
CA GLY A 380 -10.61 -29.32 23.03
C GLY A 380 -10.42 -27.81 23.16
N VAL A 381 -11.26 -27.17 24.01
CA VAL A 381 -11.36 -25.71 24.09
C VAL A 381 -10.05 -25.01 24.47
N SER A 382 -9.23 -25.61 25.35
CA SER A 382 -7.97 -24.98 25.77
C SER A 382 -6.94 -24.96 24.63
N ALA A 383 -6.85 -26.01 23.84
CA ALA A 383 -5.97 -26.08 22.68
C ALA A 383 -6.45 -25.11 21.60
N LEU A 384 -7.77 -25.04 21.38
CA LEU A 384 -8.38 -24.07 20.47
C LEU A 384 -8.04 -22.62 20.82
N GLU A 385 -8.18 -22.23 22.11
CA GLU A 385 -7.83 -20.88 22.56
C GLU A 385 -6.36 -20.52 22.28
N GLU A 386 -5.44 -21.47 22.44
CA GLU A 386 -4.02 -21.22 22.18
C GLU A 386 -3.72 -21.09 20.67
N SER A 387 -4.26 -21.97 19.84
CA SER A 387 -4.07 -21.91 18.39
C SER A 387 -4.73 -20.66 17.79
N GLU A 388 -5.94 -20.28 18.21
CA GLU A 388 -6.61 -19.03 17.80
C GLU A 388 -5.79 -17.79 18.22
N ASN A 389 -5.29 -17.75 19.45
CA ASN A 389 -4.49 -16.60 19.90
C ASN A 389 -3.22 -16.38 19.06
N VAL A 390 -2.54 -17.45 18.64
CA VAL A 390 -1.37 -17.35 17.75
C VAL A 390 -1.76 -16.76 16.40
N LEU A 391 -2.86 -17.27 15.80
CA LEU A 391 -3.32 -16.81 14.49
C LEU A 391 -3.87 -15.39 14.52
N ASP A 392 -4.66 -15.02 15.52
CA ASP A 392 -5.20 -13.67 15.68
C ASP A 392 -4.08 -12.63 15.82
N LEU A 393 -3.04 -12.93 16.61
CA LEU A 393 -1.88 -12.06 16.73
C LEU A 393 -1.09 -11.98 15.43
N LEU A 394 -0.92 -13.10 14.72
CA LEU A 394 -0.25 -13.14 13.43
C LEU A 394 -0.98 -12.26 12.41
N GLU A 395 -2.30 -12.42 12.26
CA GLU A 395 -3.12 -11.62 11.35
C GLU A 395 -3.00 -10.13 11.65
N GLN A 396 -3.25 -9.73 12.90
CA GLN A 396 -3.18 -8.33 13.31
C GLN A 396 -1.81 -7.70 13.02
N MET A 397 -0.72 -8.45 13.26
CA MET A 397 0.63 -7.96 12.99
C MET A 397 0.90 -7.83 11.49
N VAL A 398 0.53 -8.83 10.70
CA VAL A 398 0.75 -8.81 9.24
C VAL A 398 -0.12 -7.74 8.57
N GLU A 399 -1.37 -7.56 8.98
CA GLU A 399 -2.23 -6.46 8.53
C GLU A 399 -1.66 -5.08 8.90
N ALA A 400 -1.00 -4.97 10.04
CA ALA A 400 -0.30 -3.76 10.46
C ALA A 400 1.01 -3.51 9.67
N GLY A 401 1.39 -4.40 8.74
CA GLY A 401 2.57 -4.27 7.88
C GLY A 401 3.84 -4.95 8.40
N PHE A 402 3.74 -5.75 9.46
CA PHE A 402 4.88 -6.56 9.92
C PHE A 402 5.14 -7.71 8.94
N SER A 403 6.41 -8.04 8.71
CA SER A 403 6.72 -9.27 8.00
C SER A 403 6.26 -10.47 8.82
N HIS A 404 5.79 -11.54 8.16
CA HIS A 404 5.37 -12.77 8.82
C HIS A 404 6.47 -13.38 9.72
N VAL A 405 7.75 -13.21 9.35
CA VAL A 405 8.90 -13.64 10.16
C VAL A 405 9.02 -12.84 11.45
N SER A 406 8.91 -11.50 11.36
CA SER A 406 8.95 -10.63 12.54
C SER A 406 7.74 -10.86 13.45
N ALA A 407 6.57 -11.08 12.87
CA ALA A 407 5.36 -11.38 13.62
C ALA A 407 5.52 -12.66 14.46
N ILE A 408 5.99 -13.76 13.87
CA ILE A 408 6.21 -15.02 14.60
C ILE A 408 7.27 -14.87 15.70
N ARG A 409 8.36 -14.14 15.47
CA ARG A 409 9.37 -13.89 16.51
C ARG A 409 8.80 -13.13 17.69
N LEU A 410 7.99 -12.09 17.43
CA LEU A 410 7.30 -11.35 18.49
C LEU A 410 6.31 -12.22 19.25
N ILE A 411 5.50 -13.02 18.56
CA ILE A 411 4.55 -13.96 19.19
C ILE A 411 5.31 -14.96 20.05
N ASN A 412 6.40 -15.54 19.54
CA ASN A 412 7.25 -16.44 20.32
C ASN A 412 7.77 -15.78 21.61
N SER A 413 8.27 -14.55 21.50
CA SER A 413 8.76 -13.80 22.66
C SER A 413 7.64 -13.51 23.69
N LEU A 414 6.41 -13.25 23.22
CA LEU A 414 5.24 -13.10 24.09
C LEU A 414 4.89 -14.38 24.83
N TYR A 415 4.89 -15.53 24.13
CA TYR A 415 4.63 -16.83 24.73
C TYR A 415 5.69 -17.20 25.77
N MET A 416 6.96 -17.01 25.45
CA MET A 416 8.07 -17.20 26.40
C MET A 416 7.98 -16.32 27.65
N SER A 417 7.39 -15.12 27.56
CA SER A 417 7.25 -14.20 28.69
C SER A 417 6.12 -14.57 29.66
N ARG A 418 5.17 -15.41 29.24
CA ARG A 418 4.02 -15.84 30.07
C ARG A 418 4.38 -16.80 31.22
N GLY A 419 5.61 -17.33 31.25
CA GLY A 419 6.11 -18.15 32.37
C GLY A 419 5.71 -19.63 32.24
N SER A 420 5.82 -20.39 33.33
CA SER A 420 5.83 -21.84 33.44
C SER A 420 4.53 -22.61 33.09
N ASP A 421 3.55 -22.01 32.50
CA ASP A 421 2.48 -22.77 31.87
C ASP A 421 3.02 -23.28 30.54
N ASP A 422 3.15 -24.60 30.39
CA ASP A 422 3.63 -25.31 29.20
C ASP A 422 2.65 -25.12 28.04
N ARG A 423 2.47 -23.87 27.59
CA ARG A 423 1.57 -23.49 26.51
C ARG A 423 2.40 -23.15 25.28
N TYR A 424 2.25 -23.94 24.25
CA TYR A 424 2.86 -23.73 22.94
C TYR A 424 1.89 -24.16 21.86
N ALA A 425 2.08 -23.63 20.66
CA ALA A 425 1.30 -24.02 19.50
C ALA A 425 2.21 -24.12 18.27
N THR A 426 1.82 -24.93 17.31
CA THR A 426 2.49 -24.98 16.02
C THR A 426 2.14 -23.73 15.20
N ALA A 427 2.97 -23.36 14.24
CA ALA A 427 2.66 -22.34 13.26
C ALA A 427 3.16 -22.76 11.88
N ASP A 428 2.24 -23.11 11.02
CA ASP A 428 2.47 -23.37 9.60
C ASP A 428 1.89 -22.21 8.80
N ILE A 429 2.77 -21.43 8.17
CA ILE A 429 2.38 -20.22 7.48
C ILE A 429 2.82 -20.30 6.03
N VAL A 430 1.89 -20.02 5.15
CA VAL A 430 2.08 -19.93 3.71
C VAL A 430 1.66 -18.54 3.26
N VAL A 431 2.54 -17.83 2.58
CA VAL A 431 2.25 -16.54 1.96
C VAL A 431 2.36 -16.70 0.45
N LEU A 432 1.22 -16.58 -0.23
CA LEU A 432 1.12 -16.63 -1.69
C LEU A 432 1.21 -15.21 -2.24
N ASN A 433 2.22 -14.92 -3.03
CA ASN A 433 2.28 -13.70 -3.81
C ASN A 433 1.62 -13.95 -5.17
N LEU A 434 0.35 -13.55 -5.28
CA LEU A 434 -0.47 -13.78 -6.48
C LEU A 434 -0.11 -12.85 -7.65
N PHE A 435 0.73 -11.86 -7.41
CA PHE A 435 1.22 -10.96 -8.44
C PHE A 435 2.47 -11.51 -9.13
N HIS A 436 3.44 -11.97 -8.35
CA HIS A 436 4.69 -12.52 -8.88
C HIS A 436 4.63 -14.02 -9.17
N GLY A 437 3.66 -14.73 -8.60
CA GLY A 437 3.56 -16.18 -8.74
C GLY A 437 4.62 -16.91 -7.91
N ASP A 438 4.83 -16.46 -6.67
CA ASP A 438 5.71 -17.14 -5.72
C ASP A 438 5.00 -17.41 -4.38
N CYS A 439 5.49 -18.42 -3.70
CA CYS A 439 4.97 -18.88 -2.43
C CYS A 439 6.11 -18.99 -1.42
N SER A 440 5.96 -18.37 -0.26
CA SER A 440 6.89 -18.49 0.86
C SER A 440 6.28 -19.30 2.00
N PHE A 441 7.11 -20.10 2.65
CA PHE A 441 6.74 -20.99 3.74
C PHE A 441 7.51 -20.59 4.99
N LEU A 442 6.82 -20.57 6.12
CA LEU A 442 7.42 -20.40 7.44
C LEU A 442 6.80 -21.44 8.37
N LYS A 443 7.63 -22.35 8.86
CA LYS A 443 7.20 -23.51 9.65
C LYS A 443 7.82 -23.49 11.04
N ASN A 444 6.99 -23.70 12.05
CA ASN A 444 7.39 -23.82 13.45
C ASN A 444 6.63 -24.98 14.09
N GLY A 445 7.31 -26.12 14.24
CA GLY A 445 6.73 -27.34 14.80
C GLY A 445 5.60 -27.96 13.96
N ALA A 446 5.45 -27.53 12.71
CA ALA A 446 4.34 -27.91 11.85
C ALA A 446 4.69 -29.09 10.94
N SER A 447 3.66 -29.88 10.58
CA SER A 447 3.72 -30.99 9.61
C SER A 447 4.13 -30.53 8.22
N ALA A 448 4.47 -31.47 7.34
CA ALA A 448 4.86 -31.17 5.96
C ALA A 448 3.73 -30.48 5.18
N THR A 449 4.09 -29.55 4.31
CA THR A 449 3.22 -28.95 3.30
C THR A 449 3.54 -29.54 1.93
N TYR A 450 2.53 -29.77 1.11
CA TYR A 450 2.70 -30.40 -0.20
C TYR A 450 2.29 -29.45 -1.31
N ILE A 451 3.10 -29.42 -2.39
CA ILE A 451 2.79 -28.68 -3.61
C ILE A 451 2.49 -29.69 -4.71
N VAL A 452 1.31 -29.60 -5.27
CA VAL A 452 0.90 -30.42 -6.43
C VAL A 452 0.97 -29.57 -7.68
N ARG A 453 1.80 -30.00 -8.66
CA ARG A 453 2.02 -29.24 -9.88
C ARG A 453 0.92 -29.51 -10.92
N GLY A 454 0.24 -28.44 -11.34
CA GLY A 454 -0.87 -28.51 -12.30
C GLY A 454 -0.45 -28.99 -13.69
N GLN A 455 0.71 -28.52 -14.18
CA GLN A 455 1.24 -28.90 -15.50
C GLN A 455 1.79 -30.33 -15.55
N HIS A 456 2.18 -30.89 -14.41
CA HIS A 456 2.72 -32.25 -14.28
C HIS A 456 1.88 -33.03 -13.27
N LYS A 457 0.65 -33.39 -13.67
CA LYS A 457 -0.26 -34.23 -12.86
C LYS A 457 0.47 -35.45 -12.31
N GLY A 458 0.83 -35.40 -11.04
CA GLY A 458 1.57 -36.46 -10.34
C GLY A 458 2.90 -36.04 -9.73
N ASN A 459 3.40 -34.84 -10.02
CA ASN A 459 4.55 -34.31 -9.30
C ASN A 459 4.06 -33.61 -8.01
N VAL A 460 4.37 -34.25 -6.88
CA VAL A 460 4.07 -33.72 -5.54
C VAL A 460 5.40 -33.39 -4.89
N GLU A 461 5.62 -32.13 -4.59
CA GLU A 461 6.78 -31.64 -3.88
C GLU A 461 6.45 -31.50 -2.40
N LYS A 462 7.33 -31.95 -1.53
CA LYS A 462 7.18 -31.88 -0.09
C LYS A 462 8.04 -30.76 0.47
N ILE A 463 7.46 -29.93 1.32
CA ILE A 463 8.11 -28.87 2.07
C ILE A 463 8.05 -29.19 3.56
N GLU A 464 9.19 -29.42 4.16
CA GLU A 464 9.32 -29.69 5.61
C GLU A 464 10.24 -28.70 6.28
N GLY A 465 10.02 -28.49 7.58
CA GLY A 465 10.89 -27.71 8.46
C GLY A 465 11.11 -28.44 9.78
N GLN A 466 12.35 -28.72 10.11
CA GLN A 466 12.70 -29.31 11.42
C GLN A 466 12.90 -28.22 12.46
N THR A 467 11.80 -27.65 12.92
CA THR A 467 11.79 -26.52 13.85
C THR A 467 10.86 -26.80 15.02
N LEU A 468 11.05 -26.08 16.12
CA LEU A 468 10.23 -26.25 17.32
C LEU A 468 8.97 -25.35 17.25
N PRO A 469 7.86 -25.74 17.91
CA PRO A 469 6.69 -24.90 18.08
C PRO A 469 6.99 -23.56 18.74
N VAL A 470 6.08 -22.62 18.54
CA VAL A 470 6.11 -21.27 19.14
C VAL A 470 5.94 -21.38 20.65
N GLY A 471 6.79 -20.73 21.43
CA GLY A 471 6.76 -20.70 22.90
C GLY A 471 7.68 -21.68 23.59
N ILE A 472 8.40 -22.56 22.87
CA ILE A 472 9.30 -23.56 23.47
C ILE A 472 10.71 -23.00 23.71
N VAL A 473 11.27 -22.26 22.77
CA VAL A 473 12.64 -21.74 22.83
C VAL A 473 12.69 -20.22 22.68
N GLY A 474 13.67 -19.59 23.32
CA GLY A 474 13.81 -18.13 23.32
C GLY A 474 14.15 -17.54 21.94
N GLU A 475 15.00 -18.20 21.18
CA GLU A 475 15.25 -17.84 19.78
C GLU A 475 14.61 -18.91 18.90
N ILE A 476 13.65 -18.50 18.09
CA ILE A 476 12.95 -19.39 17.17
C ILE A 476 13.68 -19.41 15.83
N ASP A 477 14.09 -20.60 15.42
CA ASP A 477 14.72 -20.82 14.12
C ASP A 477 13.63 -21.36 13.17
N SER A 478 12.96 -20.45 12.48
CA SER A 478 11.89 -20.80 11.56
C SER A 478 12.47 -21.31 10.25
N TYR A 479 11.94 -22.41 9.72
CA TYR A 479 12.25 -22.80 8.34
C TYR A 479 11.57 -21.80 7.39
N ILE A 480 12.36 -21.20 6.50
CA ILE A 480 11.89 -20.28 5.47
C ILE A 480 12.24 -20.87 4.12
N GLY A 481 11.22 -21.29 3.38
CA GLY A 481 11.35 -21.77 2.00
C GLY A 481 10.63 -20.85 1.03
N LYS A 482 11.09 -20.80 -0.22
CA LYS A 482 10.42 -20.08 -1.31
C LYS A 482 10.33 -20.96 -2.54
N VAL A 483 9.15 -20.99 -3.18
CA VAL A 483 8.88 -21.80 -4.36
C VAL A 483 7.99 -21.01 -5.32
N ASP A 484 8.26 -21.12 -6.62
CA ASP A 484 7.41 -20.53 -7.65
C ASP A 484 6.10 -21.32 -7.78
N ILE A 485 4.99 -20.62 -8.00
CA ILE A 485 3.65 -21.18 -8.21
C ILE A 485 3.07 -20.70 -9.53
N SER A 486 2.25 -21.51 -10.15
CA SER A 486 1.66 -21.27 -11.46
C SER A 486 0.22 -21.78 -11.58
N ASP A 487 -0.41 -21.49 -12.72
CA ASP A 487 -1.77 -21.92 -13.03
C ASP A 487 -1.93 -23.44 -12.88
N GLY A 488 -2.96 -23.82 -12.13
CA GLY A 488 -3.30 -25.21 -11.84
C GLY A 488 -2.53 -25.86 -10.69
N ASP A 489 -1.61 -25.16 -10.02
CA ASP A 489 -0.90 -25.66 -8.84
C ASP A 489 -1.81 -25.66 -7.60
N TYR A 490 -1.53 -26.58 -6.67
CA TYR A 490 -2.19 -26.63 -5.38
C TYR A 490 -1.16 -26.65 -4.26
N VAL A 491 -1.46 -25.92 -3.18
CA VAL A 491 -0.73 -25.99 -1.91
C VAL A 491 -1.63 -26.68 -0.90
N ILE A 492 -1.13 -27.72 -0.24
CA ILE A 492 -1.86 -28.55 0.71
C ILE A 492 -1.14 -28.53 2.05
N MET A 493 -1.80 -27.98 3.06
CA MET A 493 -1.34 -27.92 4.45
C MET A 493 -2.20 -28.86 5.29
N MET A 494 -1.63 -29.46 6.33
CA MET A 494 -2.36 -30.35 7.24
C MET A 494 -1.71 -30.40 8.62
N THR A 495 -2.49 -30.76 9.63
CA THR A 495 -1.99 -31.07 10.98
C THR A 495 -1.46 -32.49 11.06
N ASP A 496 -0.68 -32.80 12.10
CA ASP A 496 -0.10 -34.10 12.33
C ASP A 496 -1.16 -35.19 12.56
N GLY A 497 -2.30 -34.85 13.16
CA GLY A 497 -3.44 -35.78 13.28
C GLY A 497 -3.90 -36.39 11.96
N VAL A 498 -3.65 -35.68 10.82
CA VAL A 498 -3.91 -36.22 9.47
C VAL A 498 -2.74 -37.09 8.99
N SER A 499 -1.51 -36.57 9.06
CA SER A 499 -0.33 -37.27 8.53
C SER A 499 -0.03 -38.57 9.28
N ASP A 500 -0.25 -38.61 10.59
CA ASP A 500 0.03 -39.76 11.45
C ASP A 500 -0.94 -40.96 11.25
N CYS A 501 -2.04 -40.74 10.53
CA CYS A 501 -2.95 -41.82 10.16
C CYS A 501 -2.44 -42.71 9.03
N PHE A 502 -1.50 -42.22 8.22
CA PHE A 502 -0.99 -42.97 7.08
C PHE A 502 0.20 -43.87 7.46
N GLU A 503 0.26 -45.07 6.90
CA GLU A 503 1.45 -45.94 6.98
C GLU A 503 2.63 -45.19 6.32
N ASP A 504 3.80 -45.20 6.99
CA ASP A 504 4.95 -44.37 6.58
C ASP A 504 4.65 -42.87 6.53
N ASN A 505 3.66 -42.41 7.32
CA ASN A 505 3.26 -40.99 7.51
C ASN A 505 3.28 -40.20 6.19
N GLU A 506 4.39 -39.56 5.88
CA GLU A 506 4.52 -38.62 4.78
C GLU A 506 4.51 -39.24 3.38
N GLU A 507 5.07 -40.46 3.19
CA GLU A 507 5.00 -41.20 1.92
C GLU A 507 3.57 -41.63 1.63
N GLY A 508 2.84 -42.11 2.65
CA GLY A 508 1.44 -42.45 2.57
C GLY A 508 0.56 -41.27 2.17
N VAL A 509 0.80 -40.09 2.74
CA VAL A 509 0.13 -38.84 2.36
C VAL A 509 0.40 -38.49 0.88
N MET A 510 1.65 -38.59 0.42
CA MET A 510 2.00 -38.33 -0.98
C MET A 510 1.29 -39.28 -1.95
N VAL A 511 1.13 -40.55 -1.58
CA VAL A 511 0.37 -41.54 -2.37
C VAL A 511 -1.10 -41.13 -2.42
N CYS A 512 -1.71 -40.81 -1.27
CA CYS A 512 -3.10 -40.36 -1.18
C CYS A 512 -3.35 -39.13 -2.08
N ILE A 513 -2.47 -38.11 -2.02
CA ILE A 513 -2.57 -36.92 -2.84
C ILE A 513 -2.47 -37.28 -4.34
N LYS A 514 -1.55 -38.16 -4.75
CA LYS A 514 -1.38 -38.58 -6.15
C LYS A 514 -2.59 -39.36 -6.69
N GLU A 515 -3.27 -40.12 -5.85
CA GLU A 515 -4.47 -40.89 -6.20
C GLU A 515 -5.73 -40.03 -6.29
N CYS A 516 -5.72 -38.85 -5.69
CA CYS A 516 -6.83 -37.90 -5.72
C CYS A 516 -7.09 -37.36 -7.13
N LYS A 517 -8.27 -37.67 -7.68
CA LYS A 517 -8.70 -37.21 -9.02
C LYS A 517 -9.58 -35.97 -8.97
N LYS A 518 -9.78 -35.36 -7.79
CA LYS A 518 -10.57 -34.15 -7.62
C LYS A 518 -9.81 -32.95 -8.12
N VAL A 519 -10.54 -31.88 -8.47
CA VAL A 519 -9.99 -30.61 -8.94
C VAL A 519 -10.42 -29.46 -8.04
N ASN A 520 -11.61 -29.58 -7.43
CA ASN A 520 -12.09 -28.55 -6.51
C ASN A 520 -11.35 -28.65 -5.17
N PRO A 521 -10.74 -27.56 -4.65
CA PRO A 521 -9.96 -27.58 -3.40
C PRO A 521 -10.73 -28.16 -2.21
N GLN A 522 -12.03 -27.82 -2.06
CA GLN A 522 -12.85 -28.37 -0.99
C GLN A 522 -12.97 -29.90 -1.11
N GLN A 523 -13.23 -30.40 -2.31
CA GLN A 523 -13.34 -31.84 -2.53
C GLN A 523 -12.02 -32.60 -2.33
N ILE A 524 -10.88 -31.93 -2.55
CA ILE A 524 -9.54 -32.48 -2.27
C ILE A 524 -9.34 -32.57 -0.75
N ALA A 525 -9.66 -31.49 -0.02
CA ALA A 525 -9.56 -31.47 1.44
C ALA A 525 -10.43 -32.53 2.09
N ASP A 526 -11.70 -32.64 1.69
CA ASP A 526 -12.63 -33.68 2.17
C ASP A 526 -12.12 -35.08 1.87
N TYR A 527 -11.59 -35.31 0.66
CA TYR A 527 -11.04 -36.59 0.26
C TYR A 527 -9.84 -37.01 1.13
N ILE A 528 -8.91 -36.09 1.42
CA ILE A 528 -7.72 -36.40 2.23
C ILE A 528 -8.13 -36.77 3.66
N ILE A 529 -9.06 -36.05 4.28
CA ILE A 529 -9.58 -36.41 5.62
C ILE A 529 -10.31 -37.75 5.61
N ASP A 530 -11.17 -37.97 4.63
CA ASP A 530 -11.90 -39.26 4.51
C ASP A 530 -10.93 -40.45 4.39
N GLU A 531 -9.86 -40.31 3.60
CA GLU A 531 -8.83 -41.36 3.49
C GLU A 531 -8.04 -41.50 4.80
N ALA A 532 -7.63 -40.40 5.46
CA ALA A 532 -6.94 -40.44 6.74
C ALA A 532 -7.76 -41.19 7.81
N ILE A 533 -9.06 -40.94 7.92
CA ILE A 533 -9.95 -41.62 8.85
C ILE A 533 -10.04 -43.13 8.53
N LYS A 534 -10.08 -43.52 7.25
CA LYS A 534 -10.10 -44.91 6.84
C LYS A 534 -8.81 -45.65 7.21
N TYR A 535 -7.65 -45.01 6.94
CA TYR A 535 -6.33 -45.57 7.29
C TYR A 535 -6.12 -45.65 8.80
N GLY A 536 -6.60 -44.66 9.56
CA GLY A 536 -6.58 -44.63 11.03
C GLY A 536 -7.54 -45.59 11.72
N GLY A 537 -8.21 -46.49 10.97
CA GLY A 537 -9.11 -47.52 11.51
C GLY A 537 -10.45 -46.97 11.98
N SER A 538 -10.94 -45.90 11.38
CA SER A 538 -12.21 -45.21 11.67
C SER A 538 -12.28 -44.58 13.07
N LYS A 539 -11.13 -44.39 13.72
CA LYS A 539 -11.02 -43.69 14.99
C LYS A 539 -10.19 -42.42 14.80
N VAL A 540 -10.75 -41.29 15.21
CA VAL A 540 -10.06 -40.01 15.19
C VAL A 540 -9.25 -39.84 16.47
N SER A 541 -7.96 -40.16 16.43
CA SER A 541 -7.07 -40.18 17.61
C SER A 541 -6.57 -38.78 17.99
N ASP A 542 -6.58 -37.86 17.05
CA ASP A 542 -6.19 -36.44 17.27
C ASP A 542 -6.99 -35.54 16.35
N ASP A 543 -6.94 -34.22 16.61
CA ASP A 543 -7.58 -33.20 15.78
C ASP A 543 -7.01 -33.25 14.36
N MET A 544 -7.87 -33.19 13.36
CA MET A 544 -7.50 -33.29 11.95
C MET A 544 -7.93 -32.03 11.19
N SER A 545 -6.98 -31.38 10.56
CA SER A 545 -7.26 -30.23 9.69
C SER A 545 -6.46 -30.31 8.39
N VAL A 546 -7.14 -30.03 7.27
CA VAL A 546 -6.54 -29.95 5.94
C VAL A 546 -6.99 -28.66 5.27
N ILE A 547 -6.03 -27.90 4.76
CA ILE A 547 -6.26 -26.73 3.92
C ILE A 547 -5.68 -27.00 2.54
N VAL A 548 -6.49 -26.81 1.52
CA VAL A 548 -6.08 -26.95 0.11
C VAL A 548 -6.29 -25.60 -0.58
N VAL A 549 -5.24 -25.05 -1.15
CA VAL A 549 -5.29 -23.81 -1.92
C VAL A 549 -4.98 -24.12 -3.38
N GLY A 550 -5.95 -23.95 -4.25
CA GLY A 550 -5.76 -24.06 -5.70
C GLY A 550 -5.49 -22.68 -6.31
N ILE A 551 -4.56 -22.60 -7.25
CA ILE A 551 -4.08 -21.38 -7.89
C ILE A 551 -4.45 -21.43 -9.36
N TRP A 552 -5.01 -20.31 -9.91
CA TRP A 552 -5.41 -20.20 -11.31
C TRP A 552 -5.11 -18.82 -11.88
N ASP A 553 -4.88 -18.78 -13.20
CA ASP A 553 -4.82 -17.52 -13.94
C ASP A 553 -6.17 -16.80 -13.88
N LYS A 554 -6.13 -15.51 -13.56
CA LYS A 554 -7.28 -14.61 -13.73
C LYS A 554 -7.47 -14.34 -15.22
N LYS A 555 -8.59 -14.78 -15.79
CA LYS A 555 -8.99 -14.52 -17.19
C LYS A 555 -9.63 -13.15 -17.37
#